data_e2eb5eda596c8ce7d2011eb3973eb37e
#
_entry.id   e2eb5eda596c8ce7d2011eb3973eb37e
#
_cell.length_a   1.000
_cell.length_b   1.000
_cell.length_c   1.000
_cell.angle_alpha   90.00
_cell.angle_beta   90.00
_cell.angle_gamma   90.00
#
_symmetry.space_group_name_H-M   'P 1'
#
loop_
_entity.id
_entity.type
_entity.pdbx_description
1 polymer ?
#
loop_
_entity_poly.entity_id
_entity_poly.type
_entity_poly.pdbx_seq_one_letter_code
_entity_poly.pdbx_strand_id
1 'polypeptide(L)' 'MKLTDQQVTAIKRKRGELDLSIAGLANATGVSKWTLIDIFKHDHRNVNSATFKKLNDWLINQYNHDLVKEVN' A
#
# COMPACT_ATOMS: atom_id res chain seq x y z
N MET A 1 -4.81 -13.55 -5.31
CA MET A 1 -3.97 -12.74 -6.22
C MET A 1 -2.61 -12.52 -5.57
N LYS A 2 -1.59 -12.36 -6.37
CA LYS A 2 -0.22 -12.27 -5.84
C LYS A 2 0.33 -10.84 -6.01
N LEU A 3 0.79 -10.25 -4.92
CA LEU A 3 1.50 -8.97 -4.96
C LEU A 3 2.91 -9.19 -5.52
N THR A 4 3.37 -8.30 -6.39
CA THR A 4 4.77 -8.33 -6.86
C THR A 4 5.66 -7.63 -5.83
N ASP A 5 6.95 -7.94 -5.90
CA ASP A 5 7.94 -7.26 -5.04
C ASP A 5 7.97 -5.77 -5.34
N GLN A 6 7.78 -5.37 -6.60
CA GLN A 6 7.71 -3.96 -6.99
C GLN A 6 6.52 -3.26 -6.35
N GLN A 7 5.35 -3.92 -6.30
CA GLN A 7 4.17 -3.36 -5.64
C GLN A 7 4.44 -3.16 -4.15
N VAL A 8 5.01 -4.15 -3.48
CA VAL A 8 5.33 -4.06 -2.05
C VAL A 8 6.35 -2.96 -1.79
N THR A 9 7.38 -2.86 -2.62
CA THR A 9 8.38 -1.80 -2.50
C THR A 9 7.74 -0.41 -2.66
N ALA A 10 6.85 -0.26 -3.65
CA ALA A 10 6.16 1.01 -3.87
C ALA A 10 5.28 1.40 -2.68
N ILE A 11 4.57 0.44 -2.09
CA ILE A 11 3.74 0.66 -0.91
C ILE A 11 4.61 1.09 0.27
N LYS A 12 5.74 0.43 0.49
CA LYS A 12 6.67 0.78 1.57
C LYS A 12 7.23 2.19 1.39
N ARG A 13 7.59 2.56 0.17
CA ARG A 13 8.10 3.90 -0.14
C ARG A 13 7.06 4.96 0.15
N LYS A 14 5.84 4.76 -0.32
CA LYS A 14 4.76 5.71 -0.09
C LYS A 14 4.43 5.84 1.39
N ARG A 15 4.40 4.72 2.10
CA ARG A 15 4.21 4.74 3.54
C ARG A 15 5.27 5.59 4.23
N GLY A 16 6.53 5.42 3.83
CA GLY A 16 7.64 6.20 4.38
C GLY A 16 7.55 7.68 4.06
N GLU A 17 7.22 8.03 2.81
CA GLU A 17 7.04 9.43 2.40
C GLU A 17 5.94 10.13 3.19
N LEU A 18 4.86 9.43 3.49
CA LEU A 18 3.73 9.95 4.23
C LEU A 18 3.89 9.81 5.75
N ASP A 19 4.99 9.21 6.17
CA ASP A 19 5.29 8.96 7.58
C ASP A 19 4.17 8.21 8.30
N LEU A 20 3.58 7.23 7.61
CA LEU A 20 2.50 6.41 8.17
C LEU A 20 3.04 5.21 8.93
N SER A 21 2.49 4.97 10.11
CA SER A 21 2.67 3.69 10.79
C SER A 21 1.90 2.59 10.05
N ILE A 22 2.14 1.33 10.42
CA ILE A 22 1.35 0.22 9.87
C ILE A 22 -0.13 0.40 10.20
N ALA A 23 -0.44 0.87 11.42
CA ALA A 23 -1.84 1.16 11.79
C ALA A 23 -2.41 2.31 10.95
N GLY A 24 -1.63 3.35 10.68
CA GLY A 24 -2.03 4.45 9.79
C GLY A 24 -2.29 3.97 8.37
N LEU A 25 -1.42 3.11 7.85
CA LEU A 25 -1.61 2.52 6.53
C LEU A 25 -2.85 1.63 6.49
N ALA A 26 -3.10 0.86 7.53
CA ALA A 26 -4.32 0.04 7.64
C ALA A 26 -5.57 0.90 7.55
N ASN A 27 -5.60 2.03 8.26
CA ASN A 27 -6.72 2.96 8.21
C ASN A 27 -6.87 3.59 6.82
N ALA A 28 -5.76 3.96 6.19
CA ALA A 28 -5.76 4.62 4.88
C ALA A 28 -6.21 3.67 3.75
N THR A 29 -5.86 2.40 3.84
CA THR A 29 -6.15 1.42 2.79
C THR A 29 -7.42 0.62 3.04
N GLY A 30 -7.84 0.50 4.28
CA GLY A 30 -8.91 -0.41 4.68
C GLY A 30 -8.46 -1.87 4.76
N VAL A 31 -7.16 -2.12 4.75
CA VAL A 31 -6.58 -3.46 4.90
C VAL A 31 -6.18 -3.67 6.35
N SER A 32 -6.42 -4.88 6.88
CA SER A 32 -6.13 -5.16 8.29
C SER A 32 -4.64 -5.00 8.58
N LYS A 33 -4.35 -4.50 9.77
CA LYS A 33 -2.98 -4.34 10.27
C LYS A 33 -2.20 -5.65 10.21
N TRP A 34 -2.83 -6.76 10.56
CA TRP A 34 -2.21 -8.07 10.59
C TRP A 34 -1.82 -8.54 9.19
N THR A 35 -2.68 -8.29 8.20
CA THR A 35 -2.38 -8.59 6.80
C THR A 35 -1.17 -7.78 6.32
N LEU A 36 -1.10 -6.50 6.68
CA LEU A 36 0.04 -5.64 6.31
C LEU A 36 1.34 -6.13 6.96
N ILE A 37 1.28 -6.54 8.21
CA ILE A 37 2.46 -7.10 8.90
C ILE A 37 2.95 -8.35 8.18
N ASP A 38 2.05 -9.24 7.79
CA ASP A 38 2.42 -10.45 7.06
C ASP A 38 3.08 -10.12 5.72
N ILE A 39 2.55 -9.14 4.99
CA ILE A 39 3.11 -8.71 3.71
C ILE A 39 4.51 -8.13 3.90
N PHE A 40 4.70 -7.26 4.89
CA PHE A 40 5.95 -6.52 5.05
C PHE A 40 7.03 -7.31 5.78
N LYS A 41 6.66 -8.14 6.76
CA LYS A 41 7.63 -8.81 7.63
C LYS A 41 7.78 -10.30 7.39
N HIS A 42 6.78 -10.93 6.77
CA HIS A 42 6.76 -12.38 6.56
C HIS A 42 6.72 -12.77 5.09
N ASP A 43 7.01 -11.84 4.19
CA ASP A 43 7.04 -12.06 2.73
C ASP A 43 5.74 -12.67 2.18
N HIS A 44 4.63 -12.46 2.85
CA HIS A 44 3.34 -12.93 2.38
C HIS A 44 2.94 -12.14 1.13
N ARG A 45 2.67 -12.85 0.03
CA ARG A 45 2.35 -12.22 -1.26
C ARG A 45 0.97 -12.60 -1.77
N ASN A 46 0.43 -13.74 -1.35
CA ASN A 46 -0.92 -14.14 -1.75
C ASN A 46 -1.95 -13.44 -0.89
N VAL A 47 -2.78 -12.64 -1.54
CA VAL A 47 -3.87 -11.92 -0.88
C VAL A 47 -5.15 -12.14 -1.66
N ASN A 48 -6.30 -11.94 -1.01
CA ASN A 48 -7.56 -12.01 -1.74
C ASN A 48 -7.71 -10.79 -2.67
N SER A 49 -8.67 -10.87 -3.60
CA SER A 49 -8.86 -9.80 -4.59
C SER A 49 -9.25 -8.47 -3.95
N ALA A 50 -10.00 -8.50 -2.85
CA ALA A 50 -10.39 -7.28 -2.14
C ALA A 50 -9.17 -6.56 -1.55
N THR A 51 -8.27 -7.29 -0.90
CA THR A 51 -7.03 -6.73 -0.34
C THR A 51 -6.14 -6.19 -1.45
N PHE A 52 -5.97 -6.95 -2.54
CA PHE A 52 -5.18 -6.53 -3.69
C PHE A 52 -5.71 -5.22 -4.27
N LYS A 53 -7.03 -5.13 -4.48
CA LYS A 53 -7.67 -3.94 -5.00
C LYS A 53 -7.48 -2.74 -4.08
N LYS A 54 -7.67 -2.90 -2.78
CA LYS A 54 -7.52 -1.83 -1.80
C LYS A 54 -6.10 -1.25 -1.81
N LEU A 55 -5.09 -2.10 -1.84
CA LEU A 55 -3.69 -1.68 -1.87
C LEU A 55 -3.36 -0.97 -3.18
N ASN A 56 -3.80 -1.53 -4.30
CA ASN A 56 -3.57 -0.93 -5.61
C ASN A 56 -4.27 0.41 -5.77
N ASP A 57 -5.53 0.50 -5.37
CA ASP A 57 -6.31 1.74 -5.47
C ASP A 57 -5.65 2.85 -4.61
N TRP A 58 -5.23 2.51 -3.41
CA TRP A 58 -4.53 3.46 -2.55
C TRP A 58 -3.24 3.95 -3.22
N LEU A 59 -2.45 3.04 -3.76
CA LEU A 59 -1.18 3.37 -4.40
C LEU A 59 -1.38 4.28 -5.63
N ILE A 60 -2.36 3.95 -6.47
CA ILE A 60 -2.71 4.74 -7.65
C ILE A 60 -3.15 6.14 -7.23
N ASN A 61 -3.98 6.26 -6.20
CA ASN A 61 -4.43 7.54 -5.69
C ASN A 61 -3.27 8.41 -5.20
N GLN A 62 -2.27 7.80 -4.55
CA GLN A 62 -1.10 8.55 -4.10
C GLN A 62 -0.29 9.09 -5.28
N TYR A 63 -0.06 8.30 -6.31
CA TYR A 63 0.67 8.75 -7.49
C TYR A 63 -0.10 9.81 -8.26
N ASN A 64 -1.41 9.67 -8.40
CA ASN A 64 -2.25 10.68 -9.04
C ASN A 64 -2.21 12.01 -8.27
N HIS A 65 -2.24 11.94 -6.95
CA HIS A 65 -2.13 13.14 -6.11
C HIS A 65 -0.78 13.84 -6.33
N ASP A 66 0.30 13.09 -6.40
CA ASP A 66 1.64 13.64 -6.66
C ASP A 66 1.71 14.31 -8.03
N LEU A 67 1.11 13.72 -9.06
CA LEU A 67 1.07 14.30 -10.40
C LEU A 67 0.32 15.63 -10.43
N VAL A 68 -0.83 15.70 -9.77
CA VAL A 68 -1.60 16.94 -9.67
C VAL A 68 -0.79 18.02 -8.95
N LYS A 69 -0.09 17.63 -7.89
CA LYS A 69 0.74 18.56 -7.11
C LYS A 69 1.92 19.09 -7.94
N GLU A 70 2.51 18.27 -8.81
CA GLU A 70 3.60 18.68 -9.68
C GLU A 70 3.16 19.65 -10.77
N VAL A 71 1.94 19.48 -11.26
CA VAL A 71 1.37 20.33 -12.31
C VAL A 71 1.04 21.74 -11.80
N ASN A 72 0.74 21.83 -10.54
CA ASN A 72 0.44 23.13 -9.91
C ASN A 72 1.70 23.85 -9.48
#